data_f3a043988f23f1c4e9dfa666e105688b
#
_entry.id   f3a043988f23f1c4e9dfa666e105688b
#
_cell.length_a   1.000
_cell.length_b   1.000
_cell.length_c   1.000
_cell.angle_alpha   90.00
_cell.angle_beta   90.00
_cell.angle_gamma   90.00
#
_symmetry.space_group_name_H-M   'P 1'
#
loop_
_entity.id
_entity.type
_entity.pdbx_description
1 polymer ?
#
loop_
_entity_poly.entity_id
_entity_poly.type
_entity_poly.pdbx_seq_one_letter_code
_entity_poly.pdbx_strand_id
1 'polypeptide(L)'
;MDVFKEMTMLSLEQATVLPYLSYRLAMDGMKVIRLEHPVYGDPNRMIGENRLGEERMNTYFMAINAGKKCVTLDLGSPEGKDILRDLIINLKVDIFATNQLPRNYEKLGIDYETLKSIKPDIVWVGLTGFGPDSNEAAYDPILQARGGLMELTGNAGEDPQVVGIPLPDMGTSEHAYGLIMKALVKRAMRGEGSRIDVSMFMSTTSWLTVPICLTKSFGNKISRRGNTHEFFAPVSVYETKDGYVYIAVGNDRQFASMTQLPGFEKLARPEYEKNKGRIADVRNLNDTINACTRTKTTAEMIEMCNKATRSEERRVGKECGLLCRS
;
A
#
# COMPACT_ATOMS: atom_id res chain seq x y z
N MET A 1 -8.13 -3.65 21.52
CA MET A 1 -9.59 -3.40 21.57
C MET A 1 -10.29 -4.60 20.97
N ASP A 2 -11.17 -5.27 21.72
CA ASP A 2 -11.74 -6.58 21.30
C ASP A 2 -13.02 -6.44 20.44
N VAL A 3 -13.21 -5.29 19.79
CA VAL A 3 -14.44 -4.95 19.04
C VAL A 3 -14.76 -5.96 17.92
N PHE A 4 -13.74 -6.57 17.32
CA PHE A 4 -13.92 -7.47 16.17
C PHE A 4 -14.09 -8.94 16.55
N LYS A 5 -13.84 -9.35 17.81
CA LYS A 5 -13.91 -10.77 18.22
C LYS A 5 -15.29 -11.42 18.01
N GLU A 6 -16.34 -10.64 18.08
CA GLU A 6 -17.72 -11.10 17.87
C GLU A 6 -18.17 -11.01 16.41
N MET A 7 -17.35 -10.39 15.53
CA MET A 7 -17.69 -10.19 14.12
C MET A 7 -17.14 -11.31 13.25
N THR A 8 -17.91 -11.66 12.22
CA THR A 8 -17.55 -12.70 11.24
C THR A 8 -17.50 -12.11 9.85
N MET A 9 -16.36 -12.30 9.17
CA MET A 9 -16.21 -12.06 7.74
C MET A 9 -16.22 -13.38 6.98
N LEU A 10 -17.03 -13.44 5.93
CA LEU A 10 -17.02 -14.52 4.94
C LEU A 10 -16.49 -13.92 3.63
N SER A 11 -15.47 -14.51 3.03
CA SER A 11 -14.83 -13.97 1.83
C SER A 11 -14.63 -15.01 0.74
N LEU A 12 -15.12 -14.72 -0.46
CA LEU A 12 -14.77 -15.46 -1.67
C LEU A 12 -13.57 -14.76 -2.32
N GLU A 13 -12.38 -15.21 -1.98
CA GLU A 13 -11.14 -14.50 -2.24
C GLU A 13 -10.08 -15.35 -2.95
N GLN A 14 -9.24 -14.67 -3.72
CA GLN A 14 -8.07 -15.27 -4.36
C GLN A 14 -6.97 -14.22 -4.59
N ALA A 15 -5.76 -14.69 -4.91
CA ALA A 15 -4.57 -13.88 -5.21
C ALA A 15 -4.13 -13.00 -4.02
N THR A 16 -4.05 -11.67 -4.15
CA THR A 16 -3.40 -10.82 -3.15
C THR A 16 -4.33 -9.78 -2.53
N VAL A 17 -5.06 -9.02 -3.34
CA VAL A 17 -5.81 -7.84 -2.86
C VAL A 17 -6.80 -8.18 -1.74
N LEU A 18 -7.73 -9.09 -1.94
CA LEU A 18 -8.71 -9.45 -0.92
C LEU A 18 -8.12 -10.34 0.19
N PRO A 19 -7.23 -11.32 -0.11
CA PRO A 19 -6.54 -12.05 0.95
C PRO A 19 -5.73 -11.16 1.90
N TYR A 20 -5.10 -10.09 1.43
CA TYR A 20 -4.42 -9.15 2.32
C TYR A 20 -5.40 -8.37 3.20
N LEU A 21 -6.52 -7.89 2.66
CA LEU A 21 -7.57 -7.22 3.45
C LEU A 21 -8.11 -8.13 4.56
N SER A 22 -8.49 -9.35 4.19
CA SER A 22 -9.07 -10.30 5.15
C SER A 22 -8.05 -10.77 6.19
N TYR A 23 -6.76 -10.86 5.83
CA TYR A 23 -5.66 -11.08 6.76
C TYR A 23 -5.56 -9.93 7.78
N ARG A 24 -5.63 -8.67 7.35
CA ARG A 24 -5.62 -7.52 8.24
C ARG A 24 -6.74 -7.59 9.27
N LEU A 25 -7.98 -7.88 8.82
CA LEU A 25 -9.12 -8.04 9.72
C LEU A 25 -8.98 -9.24 10.67
N ALA A 26 -8.39 -10.35 10.21
CA ALA A 26 -8.08 -11.49 11.08
C ALA A 26 -7.04 -11.14 12.16
N MET A 27 -6.02 -10.35 11.82
CA MET A 27 -5.01 -9.88 12.80
C MET A 27 -5.62 -8.93 13.84
N ASP A 28 -6.66 -8.20 13.49
CA ASP A 28 -7.43 -7.36 14.42
C ASP A 28 -8.43 -8.16 15.28
N GLY A 29 -8.48 -9.49 15.10
CA GLY A 29 -9.27 -10.41 15.91
C GLY A 29 -10.63 -10.81 15.33
N MET A 30 -10.97 -10.38 14.10
CA MET A 30 -12.21 -10.79 13.42
C MET A 30 -12.15 -12.28 13.03
N LYS A 31 -13.28 -12.97 13.14
CA LYS A 31 -13.41 -14.34 12.63
C LYS A 31 -13.49 -14.30 11.11
N VAL A 32 -12.42 -14.67 10.43
CA VAL A 32 -12.37 -14.69 8.96
C VAL A 32 -12.49 -16.13 8.46
N ILE A 33 -13.47 -16.35 7.59
CA ILE A 33 -13.70 -17.62 6.89
C ILE A 33 -13.61 -17.35 5.40
N ARG A 34 -12.58 -17.89 4.77
CA ARG A 34 -12.42 -17.80 3.32
C ARG A 34 -13.11 -18.95 2.62
N LEU A 35 -13.74 -18.66 1.50
CA LEU A 35 -14.29 -19.64 0.58
C LEU A 35 -13.36 -19.84 -0.60
N GLU A 36 -13.13 -21.09 -0.98
CA GLU A 36 -12.36 -21.46 -2.15
C GLU A 36 -13.15 -22.45 -3.01
N HIS A 37 -12.91 -22.40 -4.32
CA HIS A 37 -13.43 -23.45 -5.20
C HIS A 37 -12.74 -24.79 -4.88
N PRO A 38 -13.49 -25.92 -4.74
CA PRO A 38 -12.92 -27.19 -4.27
C PRO A 38 -11.85 -27.76 -5.19
N VAL A 39 -11.90 -27.48 -6.48
CA VAL A 39 -10.94 -27.98 -7.47
C VAL A 39 -9.79 -26.99 -7.71
N TYR A 40 -10.11 -25.73 -7.96
CA TYR A 40 -9.09 -24.76 -8.38
C TYR A 40 -8.39 -24.11 -7.20
N GLY A 41 -9.11 -23.80 -6.12
CA GLY A 41 -8.58 -23.12 -4.94
C GLY A 41 -8.02 -21.72 -5.26
N ASP A 42 -7.04 -21.31 -4.47
CA ASP A 42 -6.31 -20.06 -4.68
C ASP A 42 -4.99 -20.33 -5.43
N PRO A 43 -4.69 -19.60 -6.54
CA PRO A 43 -3.43 -19.79 -7.28
C PRO A 43 -2.19 -19.53 -6.41
N ASN A 44 -2.27 -18.65 -5.40
CA ASN A 44 -1.15 -18.36 -4.50
C ASN A 44 -0.71 -19.55 -3.65
N ARG A 45 -1.53 -20.59 -3.54
CA ARG A 45 -1.15 -21.83 -2.86
C ARG A 45 0.05 -22.52 -3.48
N MET A 46 0.34 -22.23 -4.75
CA MET A 46 1.44 -22.82 -5.53
C MET A 46 2.60 -21.85 -5.77
N ILE A 47 2.52 -20.61 -5.27
CA ILE A 47 3.54 -19.58 -5.49
C ILE A 47 4.53 -19.53 -4.32
N GLY A 48 5.83 -19.44 -4.67
CA GLY A 48 6.91 -19.47 -3.70
C GLY A 48 7.31 -20.89 -3.29
N GLU A 49 8.09 -21.01 -2.23
CA GLU A 49 8.61 -22.29 -1.76
C GLU A 49 7.64 -23.00 -0.82
N ASN A 50 7.57 -24.31 -0.90
CA ASN A 50 6.86 -25.14 0.07
C ASN A 50 7.79 -25.46 1.26
N ARG A 51 7.88 -24.56 2.21
CA ARG A 51 8.76 -24.65 3.39
C ARG A 51 8.24 -25.63 4.46
N LEU A 52 6.95 -25.87 4.52
CA LEU A 52 6.34 -26.76 5.53
C LEU A 52 6.27 -28.21 5.06
N GLY A 53 6.47 -28.50 3.78
CA GLY A 53 6.23 -29.81 3.21
C GLY A 53 4.74 -30.17 3.07
N GLU A 54 3.84 -29.26 3.42
CA GLU A 54 2.40 -29.43 3.31
C GLU A 54 1.92 -29.10 1.90
N GLU A 55 1.10 -29.94 1.32
CA GLU A 55 0.59 -29.74 -0.04
C GLU A 55 -0.16 -28.41 -0.16
N ARG A 56 0.15 -27.61 -1.20
CA ARG A 56 -0.51 -26.33 -1.51
C ARG A 56 -0.41 -25.30 -0.38
N MET A 57 0.64 -25.35 0.43
CA MET A 57 0.92 -24.40 1.51
C MET A 57 2.24 -23.64 1.27
N ASN A 58 2.37 -23.05 0.08
CA ASN A 58 3.57 -22.30 -0.27
C ASN A 58 3.64 -20.94 0.44
N THR A 59 4.85 -20.40 0.50
CA THR A 59 5.17 -19.23 1.33
C THR A 59 4.35 -17.98 1.02
N TYR A 60 4.03 -17.75 -0.26
CA TYR A 60 3.22 -16.57 -0.62
C TYR A 60 1.80 -16.67 -0.07
N PHE A 61 1.17 -17.84 -0.17
CA PHE A 61 -0.15 -18.08 0.40
C PHE A 61 -0.16 -17.91 1.92
N MET A 62 0.82 -18.52 2.61
CA MET A 62 0.89 -18.46 4.08
C MET A 62 1.03 -17.04 4.62
N ALA A 63 1.82 -16.19 3.94
CA ALA A 63 2.14 -14.83 4.40
C ALA A 63 0.91 -13.94 4.59
N ILE A 64 -0.15 -14.14 3.80
CA ILE A 64 -1.36 -13.29 3.80
C ILE A 64 -2.64 -14.06 4.15
N ASN A 65 -2.51 -15.28 4.70
CA ASN A 65 -3.67 -16.11 5.07
C ASN A 65 -3.62 -16.65 6.50
N ALA A 66 -2.63 -16.25 7.28
CA ALA A 66 -2.55 -16.63 8.70
C ALA A 66 -3.81 -16.15 9.47
N GLY A 67 -4.24 -16.95 10.44
CA GLY A 67 -5.39 -16.63 11.31
C GLY A 67 -6.77 -16.86 10.68
N LYS A 68 -6.86 -17.24 9.39
CA LYS A 68 -8.13 -17.51 8.71
C LYS A 68 -8.51 -19.00 8.80
N LYS A 69 -9.81 -19.26 8.74
CA LYS A 69 -10.35 -20.58 8.43
C LYS A 69 -10.66 -20.67 6.93
N CYS A 70 -10.60 -21.86 6.36
CA CYS A 70 -10.90 -22.09 4.96
C CYS A 70 -11.99 -23.15 4.81
N VAL A 71 -12.94 -22.90 3.92
CA VAL A 71 -13.98 -23.85 3.50
C VAL A 71 -13.96 -23.92 1.97
N THR A 72 -14.01 -25.12 1.43
CA THR A 72 -14.19 -25.30 -0.01
C THR A 72 -15.67 -25.40 -0.33
N LEU A 73 -16.14 -24.66 -1.34
CA LEU A 73 -17.54 -24.57 -1.72
C LEU A 73 -17.69 -24.32 -3.22
N ASP A 74 -18.45 -25.15 -3.91
CA ASP A 74 -18.77 -24.95 -5.31
C ASP A 74 -20.03 -24.07 -5.45
N LEU A 75 -19.85 -22.78 -5.59
CA LEU A 75 -20.94 -21.82 -5.81
C LEU A 75 -21.53 -21.88 -7.23
N GLY A 76 -20.99 -22.70 -8.11
CA GLY A 76 -21.60 -23.03 -9.40
C GLY A 76 -22.81 -23.97 -9.27
N SER A 77 -22.90 -24.72 -8.18
CA SER A 77 -24.01 -25.64 -7.90
C SER A 77 -25.13 -24.98 -7.09
N PRO A 78 -26.40 -25.44 -7.23
CA PRO A 78 -27.49 -25.01 -6.37
C PRO A 78 -27.22 -25.30 -4.89
N GLU A 79 -26.73 -26.50 -4.57
CA GLU A 79 -26.41 -26.91 -3.22
C GLU A 79 -25.35 -26.02 -2.57
N GLY A 80 -24.33 -25.63 -3.35
CA GLY A 80 -23.33 -24.68 -2.86
C GLY A 80 -23.88 -23.32 -2.49
N LYS A 81 -24.86 -22.83 -3.23
CA LYS A 81 -25.56 -21.55 -2.92
C LYS A 81 -26.44 -21.68 -1.67
N ASP A 82 -27.11 -22.80 -1.48
CA ASP A 82 -27.88 -23.09 -0.27
C ASP A 82 -26.97 -23.13 0.96
N ILE A 83 -25.81 -23.81 0.84
CA ILE A 83 -24.81 -23.81 1.91
C ILE A 83 -24.28 -22.40 2.19
N LEU A 84 -24.01 -21.58 1.16
CA LEU A 84 -23.61 -20.18 1.35
C LEU A 84 -24.65 -19.40 2.17
N ARG A 85 -25.93 -19.55 1.84
CA ARG A 85 -27.04 -18.93 2.57
C ARG A 85 -27.02 -19.37 4.03
N ASP A 86 -26.91 -20.68 4.30
CA ASP A 86 -26.88 -21.23 5.65
C ASP A 86 -25.67 -20.75 6.45
N LEU A 87 -24.50 -20.62 5.80
CA LEU A 87 -23.31 -20.03 6.43
C LEU A 87 -23.56 -18.58 6.84
N ILE A 88 -24.17 -17.76 5.97
CA ILE A 88 -24.47 -16.35 6.26
C ILE A 88 -25.39 -16.22 7.47
N ILE A 89 -26.44 -17.04 7.52
CA ILE A 89 -27.45 -17.01 8.59
C ILE A 89 -26.86 -17.56 9.90
N ASN A 90 -26.31 -18.77 9.88
CA ASN A 90 -25.91 -19.48 11.09
C ASN A 90 -24.65 -18.90 11.74
N LEU A 91 -23.73 -18.36 10.95
CA LEU A 91 -22.53 -17.67 11.45
C LEU A 91 -22.76 -16.19 11.72
N LYS A 92 -23.96 -15.67 11.44
CA LYS A 92 -24.32 -14.25 11.59
C LYS A 92 -23.31 -13.34 10.90
N VAL A 93 -22.99 -13.67 9.63
CA VAL A 93 -21.93 -12.98 8.88
C VAL A 93 -22.16 -11.46 8.87
N ASP A 94 -21.19 -10.71 9.32
CA ASP A 94 -21.22 -9.24 9.36
C ASP A 94 -20.75 -8.64 8.04
N ILE A 95 -19.73 -9.24 7.44
CA ILE A 95 -19.10 -8.76 6.22
C ILE A 95 -19.02 -9.92 5.23
N PHE A 96 -19.51 -9.70 4.02
CA PHE A 96 -19.21 -10.55 2.87
C PHE A 96 -18.32 -9.79 1.90
N ALA A 97 -17.23 -10.39 1.45
CA ALA A 97 -16.33 -9.76 0.50
C ALA A 97 -15.96 -10.70 -0.65
N THR A 98 -15.75 -10.11 -1.83
CA THR A 98 -15.32 -10.86 -3.01
C THR A 98 -14.42 -10.02 -3.91
N ASN A 99 -13.44 -10.67 -4.57
CA ASN A 99 -12.69 -10.11 -5.69
C ASN A 99 -12.93 -10.88 -7.01
N GLN A 100 -14.08 -11.50 -7.11
CA GLN A 100 -14.57 -12.05 -8.38
C GLN A 100 -14.92 -10.89 -9.35
N LEU A 101 -14.90 -11.19 -10.66
CA LEU A 101 -15.36 -10.23 -11.66
C LEU A 101 -16.87 -10.00 -11.54
N PRO A 102 -17.38 -8.78 -11.76
CA PRO A 102 -18.80 -8.45 -11.59
C PRO A 102 -19.77 -9.37 -12.35
N ARG A 103 -19.40 -9.78 -13.56
CA ARG A 103 -20.19 -10.74 -14.38
C ARG A 103 -20.47 -12.08 -13.70
N ASN A 104 -19.73 -12.41 -12.65
CA ASN A 104 -19.90 -13.68 -11.93
C ASN A 104 -20.81 -13.53 -10.70
N TYR A 105 -21.14 -12.33 -10.26
CA TYR A 105 -21.81 -12.11 -8.98
C TYR A 105 -23.18 -12.81 -8.92
N GLU A 106 -24.06 -12.52 -9.86
CA GLU A 106 -25.40 -13.14 -9.92
C GLU A 106 -25.32 -14.64 -10.18
N LYS A 107 -24.43 -15.06 -11.09
CA LYS A 107 -24.25 -16.49 -11.40
C LYS A 107 -23.85 -17.29 -10.15
N LEU A 108 -23.02 -16.73 -9.28
CA LEU A 108 -22.55 -17.37 -8.05
C LEU A 108 -23.48 -17.10 -6.84
N GLY A 109 -24.50 -16.28 -6.99
CA GLY A 109 -25.40 -15.89 -5.90
C GLY A 109 -24.73 -15.05 -4.82
N ILE A 110 -23.74 -14.24 -5.19
CA ILE A 110 -22.94 -13.42 -4.29
C ILE A 110 -23.09 -11.91 -4.52
N ASP A 111 -24.03 -11.51 -5.37
CA ASP A 111 -24.36 -10.10 -5.57
C ASP A 111 -24.98 -9.48 -4.29
N TYR A 112 -24.88 -8.16 -4.21
CA TYR A 112 -25.33 -7.44 -3.01
C TYR A 112 -26.82 -7.64 -2.70
N GLU A 113 -27.70 -7.59 -3.71
CA GLU A 113 -29.15 -7.66 -3.48
C GLU A 113 -29.54 -9.08 -3.01
N THR A 114 -28.95 -10.12 -3.58
CA THR A 114 -29.13 -11.49 -3.14
C THR A 114 -28.72 -11.65 -1.66
N LEU A 115 -27.51 -11.21 -1.29
CA LEU A 115 -27.03 -11.37 0.08
C LEU A 115 -27.75 -10.48 1.08
N LYS A 116 -28.14 -9.27 0.69
CA LYS A 116 -28.98 -8.36 1.48
C LYS A 116 -30.38 -8.95 1.76
N SER A 117 -30.94 -9.70 0.83
CA SER A 117 -32.22 -10.38 1.06
C SER A 117 -32.11 -11.44 2.16
N ILE A 118 -30.94 -12.08 2.33
CA ILE A 118 -30.65 -13.06 3.38
C ILE A 118 -30.34 -12.37 4.71
N LYS A 119 -29.55 -11.29 4.68
CA LYS A 119 -29.11 -10.52 5.85
C LYS A 119 -29.15 -9.03 5.56
N PRO A 120 -30.23 -8.32 5.92
CA PRO A 120 -30.47 -6.91 5.52
C PRO A 120 -29.39 -5.91 5.97
N ASP A 121 -28.70 -6.18 7.07
CA ASP A 121 -27.65 -5.33 7.62
C ASP A 121 -26.23 -5.77 7.22
N ILE A 122 -26.09 -6.65 6.21
CA ILE A 122 -24.79 -7.12 5.74
C ILE A 122 -23.95 -5.98 5.15
N VAL A 123 -22.66 -5.96 5.47
CA VAL A 123 -21.67 -5.13 4.76
C VAL A 123 -21.09 -5.95 3.63
N TRP A 124 -21.42 -5.58 2.40
CA TRP A 124 -20.93 -6.26 1.20
C TRP A 124 -19.78 -5.48 0.57
N VAL A 125 -18.72 -6.18 0.15
CA VAL A 125 -17.50 -5.58 -0.40
C VAL A 125 -17.10 -6.27 -1.70
N GLY A 126 -17.07 -5.53 -2.80
CA GLY A 126 -16.54 -5.97 -4.08
C GLY A 126 -15.22 -5.25 -4.41
N LEU A 127 -14.13 -6.01 -4.58
CA LEU A 127 -12.83 -5.50 -5.00
C LEU A 127 -12.59 -5.90 -6.46
N THR A 128 -12.46 -4.93 -7.35
CA THR A 128 -12.27 -5.17 -8.79
C THR A 128 -11.14 -4.32 -9.35
N GLY A 129 -10.58 -4.70 -10.50
CA GLY A 129 -9.51 -3.93 -11.14
C GLY A 129 -9.93 -2.50 -11.47
N PHE A 130 -11.10 -2.36 -12.14
CA PHE A 130 -11.52 -1.09 -12.73
C PHE A 130 -12.91 -0.62 -12.30
N GLY A 131 -13.49 -1.21 -11.27
CA GLY A 131 -14.81 -0.85 -10.74
C GLY A 131 -15.90 -1.85 -11.10
N PRO A 132 -17.13 -1.65 -10.55
CA PRO A 132 -18.24 -2.60 -10.66
C PRO A 132 -18.78 -2.73 -12.09
N ASP A 133 -18.57 -1.74 -12.95
CA ASP A 133 -19.07 -1.72 -14.34
C ASP A 133 -18.05 -2.32 -15.32
N SER A 134 -16.92 -2.82 -14.85
CA SER A 134 -15.86 -3.39 -15.68
C SER A 134 -15.60 -4.86 -15.36
N ASN A 135 -15.54 -5.67 -16.40
CA ASN A 135 -15.12 -7.07 -16.32
C ASN A 135 -13.66 -7.28 -16.76
N GLU A 136 -12.90 -6.21 -16.88
CA GLU A 136 -11.47 -6.28 -17.19
C GLU A 136 -10.72 -6.81 -15.96
N ALA A 137 -9.97 -7.89 -16.16
CA ALA A 137 -9.07 -8.41 -15.12
C ALA A 137 -7.85 -7.50 -14.97
N ALA A 138 -7.41 -7.30 -13.75
CA ALA A 138 -6.21 -6.53 -13.45
C ALA A 138 -5.28 -7.29 -12.53
N TYR A 139 -3.99 -7.11 -12.78
CA TYR A 139 -2.91 -7.52 -11.89
C TYR A 139 -2.15 -6.28 -11.43
N ASP A 140 -1.54 -6.35 -10.27
CA ASP A 140 -0.79 -5.25 -9.67
C ASP A 140 0.16 -4.51 -10.65
N PRO A 141 1.08 -5.18 -11.39
CA PRO A 141 1.98 -4.47 -12.32
C PRO A 141 1.24 -3.75 -13.46
N ILE A 142 0.10 -4.28 -13.91
CA ILE A 142 -0.73 -3.62 -14.93
C ILE A 142 -1.31 -2.31 -14.37
N LEU A 143 -1.75 -2.33 -13.12
CA LEU A 143 -2.26 -1.13 -12.44
C LEU A 143 -1.16 -0.12 -12.13
N GLN A 144 0.05 -0.57 -11.80
CA GLN A 144 1.21 0.30 -11.67
C GLN A 144 1.54 1.02 -12.98
N ALA A 145 1.51 0.29 -14.11
CA ALA A 145 1.74 0.86 -15.44
C ALA A 145 0.63 1.85 -15.82
N ARG A 146 -0.63 1.42 -15.81
CA ARG A 146 -1.78 2.24 -16.24
C ARG A 146 -2.07 3.40 -15.28
N GLY A 147 -1.81 3.22 -13.99
CA GLY A 147 -1.99 4.23 -12.96
C GLY A 147 -0.89 5.29 -12.91
N GLY A 148 0.25 5.08 -13.61
CA GLY A 148 1.36 6.04 -13.66
C GLY A 148 2.41 5.87 -12.57
N LEU A 149 2.32 4.86 -11.70
CA LEU A 149 3.35 4.59 -10.68
C LEU A 149 4.70 4.26 -11.31
N MET A 150 4.72 3.48 -12.40
CA MET A 150 5.96 3.15 -13.09
C MET A 150 6.61 4.38 -13.73
N GLU A 151 5.82 5.35 -14.22
CA GLU A 151 6.38 6.59 -14.76
C GLU A 151 7.09 7.42 -13.69
N LEU A 152 6.70 7.29 -12.44
CA LEU A 152 7.29 8.01 -11.31
C LEU A 152 8.42 7.23 -10.63
N THR A 153 8.60 5.94 -10.92
CA THR A 153 9.54 5.04 -10.25
C THR A 153 10.75 4.77 -11.14
N GLY A 154 11.94 4.95 -10.60
CA GLY A 154 13.22 4.73 -11.29
C GLY A 154 14.05 6.01 -11.47
N ASN A 155 15.21 5.88 -12.09
CA ASN A 155 16.14 6.99 -12.33
C ASN A 155 15.71 7.84 -13.52
N ALA A 156 16.09 9.11 -13.51
CA ALA A 156 15.85 10.02 -14.62
C ALA A 156 16.55 9.53 -15.90
N GLY A 157 15.79 9.44 -17.00
CA GLY A 157 16.32 9.02 -18.30
C GLY A 157 16.44 7.50 -18.49
N GLU A 158 16.15 6.69 -17.47
CA GLU A 158 16.09 5.23 -17.57
C GLU A 158 14.67 4.73 -17.84
N ASP A 159 14.53 3.41 -18.02
CA ASP A 159 13.24 2.76 -18.22
C ASP A 159 12.33 2.86 -16.99
N PRO A 160 10.99 2.87 -17.17
CA PRO A 160 10.03 2.79 -16.07
C PRO A 160 10.23 1.52 -15.23
N GLN A 161 10.12 1.65 -13.92
CA GLN A 161 10.32 0.55 -12.99
C GLN A 161 9.07 0.29 -12.15
N VAL A 162 8.85 -0.98 -11.81
CA VAL A 162 7.82 -1.36 -10.83
C VAL A 162 8.26 -0.98 -9.42
N VAL A 163 7.31 -0.61 -8.57
CA VAL A 163 7.53 -0.56 -7.12
C VAL A 163 7.76 -1.98 -6.61
N GLY A 164 8.76 -2.20 -5.77
CA GLY A 164 9.21 -3.53 -5.33
C GLY A 164 8.23 -4.31 -4.42
N ILE A 165 7.03 -3.82 -4.23
CA ILE A 165 5.94 -4.49 -3.50
C ILE A 165 4.64 -4.38 -4.31
N PRO A 166 3.66 -5.27 -4.14
CA PRO A 166 2.36 -5.18 -4.80
C PRO A 166 1.52 -4.03 -4.20
N LEU A 167 1.94 -2.79 -4.48
CA LEU A 167 1.38 -1.58 -3.89
C LEU A 167 -0.09 -1.33 -4.28
N PRO A 168 -0.53 -1.47 -5.56
CA PRO A 168 -1.94 -1.45 -5.93
C PRO A 168 -2.80 -2.45 -5.15
N ASP A 169 -2.35 -3.68 -4.97
CA ASP A 169 -3.09 -4.70 -4.21
C ASP A 169 -3.21 -4.30 -2.74
N MET A 170 -2.08 -4.06 -2.07
CA MET A 170 -2.04 -3.78 -0.63
C MET A 170 -2.74 -2.46 -0.29
N GLY A 171 -2.52 -1.42 -1.07
CA GLY A 171 -3.14 -0.13 -0.81
C GLY A 171 -4.63 -0.10 -1.10
N THR A 172 -5.11 -0.88 -2.08
CA THR A 172 -6.55 -1.08 -2.28
C THR A 172 -7.17 -1.75 -1.06
N SER A 173 -6.47 -2.72 -0.49
CA SER A 173 -6.91 -3.39 0.75
C SER A 173 -7.02 -2.41 1.92
N GLU A 174 -6.07 -1.50 2.09
CA GLU A 174 -6.13 -0.46 3.13
C GLU A 174 -7.28 0.53 2.88
N HIS A 175 -7.54 0.91 1.63
CA HIS A 175 -8.73 1.71 1.28
C HIS A 175 -10.03 0.97 1.64
N ALA A 176 -10.13 -0.30 1.25
CA ALA A 176 -11.28 -1.13 1.56
C ALA A 176 -11.47 -1.30 3.08
N TYR A 177 -10.37 -1.49 3.81
CA TYR A 177 -10.39 -1.53 5.29
C TYR A 177 -11.04 -0.27 5.87
N GLY A 178 -10.60 0.91 5.44
CA GLY A 178 -11.18 2.19 5.89
C GLY A 178 -12.67 2.33 5.56
N LEU A 179 -13.09 1.88 4.37
CA LEU A 179 -14.49 1.90 3.96
C LEU A 179 -15.35 0.91 4.75
N ILE A 180 -14.82 -0.27 5.07
CA ILE A 180 -15.46 -1.25 5.96
C ILE A 180 -15.67 -0.63 7.34
N MET A 181 -14.67 0.01 7.95
CA MET A 181 -14.82 0.68 9.24
C MET A 181 -15.95 1.72 9.20
N LYS A 182 -16.02 2.52 8.15
CA LYS A 182 -17.08 3.51 7.94
C LYS A 182 -18.47 2.84 7.83
N ALA A 183 -18.56 1.71 7.12
CA ALA A 183 -19.81 0.96 6.99
C ALA A 183 -20.24 0.32 8.33
N LEU A 184 -19.31 -0.21 9.10
CA LEU A 184 -19.59 -0.76 10.44
C LEU A 184 -20.07 0.32 11.40
N VAL A 185 -19.50 1.52 11.37
CA VAL A 185 -20.00 2.68 12.14
C VAL A 185 -21.42 3.04 11.71
N LYS A 186 -21.68 3.13 10.39
CA LYS A 186 -23.04 3.37 9.87
C LYS A 186 -24.03 2.32 10.39
N ARG A 187 -23.66 1.03 10.32
CA ARG A 187 -24.49 -0.07 10.80
C ARG A 187 -24.76 0.05 12.30
N ALA A 188 -23.74 0.36 13.09
CA ALA A 188 -23.92 0.56 14.54
C ALA A 188 -24.86 1.72 14.89
N MET A 189 -24.84 2.79 14.09
CA MET A 189 -25.67 3.99 14.32
C MET A 189 -27.08 3.86 13.78
N ARG A 190 -27.31 3.08 12.71
CA ARG A 190 -28.57 3.08 11.95
C ARG A 190 -29.19 1.69 11.74
N GLY A 191 -28.47 0.61 12.06
CA GLY A 191 -28.90 -0.77 11.78
C GLY A 191 -28.86 -1.12 10.28
N GLU A 192 -28.24 -0.30 9.43
CA GLU A 192 -28.24 -0.47 7.98
C GLU A 192 -26.96 -1.12 7.48
N GLY A 193 -27.09 -2.09 6.58
CA GLY A 193 -25.98 -2.63 5.80
C GLY A 193 -25.41 -1.63 4.78
N SER A 194 -24.40 -2.06 4.05
CA SER A 194 -23.77 -1.23 3.01
C SER A 194 -23.25 -2.07 1.86
N ARG A 195 -23.32 -1.54 0.65
CA ARG A 195 -22.56 -2.00 -0.50
C ARG A 195 -21.32 -1.14 -0.67
N ILE A 196 -20.15 -1.75 -0.82
CA ILE A 196 -18.86 -1.11 -1.02
C ILE A 196 -18.23 -1.70 -2.28
N ASP A 197 -18.14 -0.90 -3.34
CA ASP A 197 -17.40 -1.26 -4.55
C ASP A 197 -16.07 -0.49 -4.56
N VAL A 198 -14.95 -1.22 -4.63
CA VAL A 198 -13.61 -0.65 -4.65
C VAL A 198 -12.91 -0.98 -5.95
N SER A 199 -12.51 0.04 -6.69
CA SER A 199 -11.68 -0.09 -7.88
C SER A 199 -10.21 0.02 -7.49
N MET A 200 -9.41 -1.01 -7.81
CA MET A 200 -7.97 -0.98 -7.59
C MET A 200 -7.29 0.15 -8.38
N PHE A 201 -7.75 0.43 -9.60
CA PHE A 201 -7.24 1.53 -10.41
C PHE A 201 -7.51 2.89 -9.76
N MET A 202 -8.74 3.12 -9.28
CA MET A 202 -9.09 4.37 -8.59
C MET A 202 -8.34 4.53 -7.27
N SER A 203 -8.17 3.43 -6.54
CA SER A 203 -7.35 3.40 -5.33
C SER A 203 -5.91 3.80 -5.61
N THR A 204 -5.28 3.19 -6.62
CA THR A 204 -3.91 3.50 -7.04
C THR A 204 -3.75 4.96 -7.46
N THR A 205 -4.66 5.46 -8.30
CA THR A 205 -4.57 6.85 -8.81
C THR A 205 -4.84 7.89 -7.72
N SER A 206 -5.59 7.54 -6.67
CA SER A 206 -5.86 8.47 -5.57
C SER A 206 -4.60 8.93 -4.83
N TRP A 207 -3.53 8.14 -4.85
CA TRP A 207 -2.24 8.54 -4.24
C TRP A 207 -1.41 9.46 -5.11
N LEU A 208 -1.78 9.60 -6.39
CA LEU A 208 -1.10 10.46 -7.35
C LEU A 208 -1.69 11.87 -7.39
N THR A 209 -2.32 12.34 -6.31
CA THR A 209 -2.97 13.65 -6.22
C THR A 209 -2.03 14.78 -6.64
N VAL A 210 -0.80 14.81 -6.12
CA VAL A 210 0.18 15.87 -6.44
C VAL A 210 0.66 15.77 -7.90
N PRO A 211 1.16 14.62 -8.41
CA PRO A 211 1.52 14.48 -9.82
C PRO A 211 0.39 14.81 -10.80
N ILE A 212 -0.83 14.36 -10.50
CA ILE A 212 -2.01 14.65 -11.34
C ILE A 212 -2.31 16.14 -11.35
N CYS A 213 -2.33 16.79 -10.17
CA CYS A 213 -2.56 18.23 -10.05
C CYS A 213 -1.52 19.04 -10.84
N LEU A 214 -0.24 18.74 -10.63
CA LEU A 214 0.86 19.43 -11.32
C LEU A 214 0.76 19.29 -12.83
N THR A 215 0.48 18.08 -13.33
CA THR A 215 0.41 17.80 -14.76
C THR A 215 -0.86 18.40 -15.40
N LYS A 216 -2.03 18.22 -14.79
CA LYS A 216 -3.31 18.61 -15.37
C LYS A 216 -3.62 20.09 -15.19
N SER A 217 -3.32 20.66 -14.01
CA SER A 217 -3.67 22.05 -13.70
C SER A 217 -2.57 23.06 -14.07
N PHE A 218 -1.31 22.63 -14.03
CA PHE A 218 -0.16 23.52 -14.22
C PHE A 218 0.72 23.16 -15.42
N GLY A 219 0.43 22.07 -16.13
CA GLY A 219 1.20 21.63 -17.29
C GLY A 219 2.60 21.08 -16.97
N ASN A 220 2.91 20.86 -15.70
CA ASN A 220 4.21 20.35 -15.26
C ASN A 220 4.23 18.83 -15.38
N LYS A 221 4.89 18.31 -16.41
CA LYS A 221 5.05 16.87 -16.57
C LYS A 221 5.99 16.33 -15.49
N ILE A 222 5.44 15.51 -14.59
CA ILE A 222 6.21 14.81 -13.57
C ILE A 222 6.63 13.44 -14.11
N SER A 223 7.89 13.11 -13.92
CA SER A 223 8.48 11.84 -14.34
C SER A 223 9.44 11.34 -13.26
N ARG A 224 10.00 10.14 -13.46
CA ARG A 224 10.98 9.54 -12.55
C ARG A 224 12.23 10.38 -12.42
N ARG A 225 12.79 10.40 -11.22
CA ARG A 225 13.92 11.25 -10.84
C ARG A 225 14.90 10.58 -9.88
N GLY A 226 14.82 9.26 -9.75
CA GLY A 226 15.59 8.49 -8.77
C GLY A 226 15.19 8.87 -7.34
N ASN A 227 16.19 9.05 -6.50
CA ASN A 227 16.02 9.32 -5.08
C ASN A 227 15.85 10.82 -4.74
N THR A 228 15.77 11.72 -5.74
CA THR A 228 15.62 13.15 -5.51
C THR A 228 14.16 13.56 -5.27
N HIS A 229 13.94 14.72 -4.65
CA HIS A 229 12.62 15.25 -4.41
C HIS A 229 12.28 16.39 -5.38
N GLU A 230 10.98 16.55 -5.74
CA GLU A 230 10.52 17.62 -6.66
C GLU A 230 10.77 19.01 -6.12
N PHE A 231 10.51 19.22 -4.83
CA PHE A 231 10.40 20.54 -4.23
C PHE A 231 11.49 20.87 -3.21
N PHE A 232 12.31 19.92 -2.82
CA PHE A 232 13.32 20.08 -1.77
C PHE A 232 14.67 19.52 -2.17
N ALA A 233 15.74 20.23 -1.87
CA ALA A 233 17.11 19.79 -2.04
C ALA A 233 17.99 20.27 -0.87
N PRO A 234 18.92 19.42 -0.38
CA PRO A 234 19.13 18.04 -0.75
C PRO A 234 18.11 17.08 -0.12
N VAL A 235 17.59 16.19 -0.94
CA VAL A 235 16.80 15.02 -0.51
C VAL A 235 17.21 13.87 -1.43
N SER A 236 17.99 12.91 -0.94
CA SER A 236 18.49 11.79 -1.73
C SER A 236 19.13 10.70 -0.87
N VAL A 237 19.49 9.60 -1.53
CA VAL A 237 20.36 8.54 -1.00
C VAL A 237 21.80 8.88 -1.37
N TYR A 238 22.74 8.71 -0.43
CA TYR A 238 24.17 8.95 -0.61
C TYR A 238 24.97 7.75 -0.15
N GLU A 239 26.06 7.45 -0.87
CA GLU A 239 26.97 6.38 -0.50
C GLU A 239 27.81 6.74 0.73
N THR A 240 28.13 5.75 1.54
CA THR A 240 29.05 5.83 2.65
C THR A 240 30.15 4.77 2.48
N LYS A 241 31.12 4.68 3.38
CA LYS A 241 32.18 3.65 3.31
C LYS A 241 31.63 2.22 3.38
N ASP A 242 30.51 2.01 4.03
CA ASP A 242 29.98 0.69 4.43
C ASP A 242 28.50 0.51 4.04
N GLY A 243 27.97 1.38 3.21
CA GLY A 243 26.57 1.29 2.76
C GLY A 243 26.00 2.61 2.24
N TYR A 244 24.81 2.97 2.69
CA TYR A 244 24.10 4.16 2.23
C TYR A 244 23.46 4.92 3.38
N VAL A 245 23.27 6.22 3.19
CA VAL A 245 22.50 7.09 4.08
C VAL A 245 21.49 7.90 3.27
N TYR A 246 20.26 8.03 3.78
CA TYR A 246 19.29 8.96 3.21
C TYR A 246 19.37 10.28 3.97
N ILE A 247 19.59 11.37 3.24
CA ILE A 247 19.60 12.73 3.80
C ILE A 247 18.43 13.51 3.23
N ALA A 248 17.60 14.08 4.10
CA ALA A 248 16.49 14.93 3.73
C ALA A 248 16.56 16.27 4.48
N VAL A 249 16.63 17.34 3.70
CA VAL A 249 16.65 18.71 4.21
C VAL A 249 15.38 19.43 3.76
N GLY A 250 14.48 19.71 4.69
CA GLY A 250 13.16 20.26 4.40
C GLY A 250 13.09 21.79 4.34
N ASN A 251 14.15 22.51 4.78
CA ASN A 251 14.15 23.98 4.80
C ASN A 251 15.56 24.58 4.79
N ASP A 252 15.66 25.91 4.54
CA ASP A 252 16.93 26.62 4.42
C ASP A 252 17.74 26.61 5.73
N ARG A 253 17.07 26.61 6.88
CA ARG A 253 17.74 26.59 8.18
C ARG A 253 18.42 25.23 8.43
N GLN A 254 17.76 24.13 8.13
CA GLN A 254 18.37 22.79 8.21
C GLN A 254 19.56 22.67 7.25
N PHE A 255 19.47 23.27 6.07
CA PHE A 255 20.59 23.31 5.14
C PHE A 255 21.77 24.10 5.72
N ALA A 256 21.52 25.27 6.29
CA ALA A 256 22.55 26.06 6.94
C ALA A 256 23.24 25.31 8.10
N SER A 257 22.48 24.56 8.89
CA SER A 257 23.06 23.67 9.93
C SER A 257 23.90 22.53 9.32
N MET A 258 23.47 21.94 8.20
CA MET A 258 24.22 20.93 7.50
C MET A 258 25.57 21.44 7.00
N THR A 259 25.65 22.66 6.49
CA THR A 259 26.91 23.26 6.00
C THR A 259 27.96 23.50 7.09
N GLN A 260 27.58 23.45 8.35
CA GLN A 260 28.49 23.53 9.50
C GLN A 260 29.07 22.18 9.94
N LEU A 261 28.62 21.09 9.32
CA LEU A 261 29.15 19.75 9.62
C LEU A 261 30.53 19.54 8.96
N PRO A 262 31.46 18.82 9.63
CA PRO A 262 32.78 18.56 9.08
C PRO A 262 32.75 17.87 7.72
N GLY A 263 33.28 18.56 6.69
CA GLY A 263 33.32 18.10 5.31
C GLY A 263 32.22 18.63 4.41
N PHE A 264 31.23 19.34 4.96
CA PHE A 264 30.13 19.96 4.20
C PHE A 264 30.31 21.47 3.99
N GLU A 265 31.43 22.06 4.42
CA GLU A 265 31.71 23.49 4.35
C GLU A 265 31.65 24.04 2.90
N LYS A 266 31.99 23.21 1.91
CA LYS A 266 31.93 23.53 0.48
C LYS A 266 30.51 23.80 -0.01
N LEU A 267 29.47 23.43 0.75
CA LEU A 267 28.08 23.71 0.44
C LEU A 267 27.61 25.09 0.92
N ALA A 268 28.40 25.77 1.77
CA ALA A 268 28.12 27.11 2.24
C ALA A 268 28.37 28.15 1.12
N ARG A 269 27.54 28.13 0.08
CA ARG A 269 27.61 29.00 -1.08
C ARG A 269 26.39 29.92 -1.11
N PRO A 270 26.52 31.18 -1.59
CA PRO A 270 25.39 32.12 -1.70
C PRO A 270 24.23 31.55 -2.54
N GLU A 271 24.52 30.85 -3.66
CA GLU A 271 23.54 30.23 -4.54
C GLU A 271 22.74 29.13 -3.87
N TYR A 272 23.27 28.48 -2.82
CA TYR A 272 22.60 27.41 -2.09
C TYR A 272 21.87 27.89 -0.83
N GLU A 273 21.96 29.14 -0.48
CA GLU A 273 21.26 29.70 0.69
C GLU A 273 19.76 29.42 0.64
N LYS A 274 19.16 29.55 -0.55
CA LYS A 274 17.74 29.31 -0.77
C LYS A 274 17.49 27.98 -1.51
N ASN A 275 16.41 27.30 -1.13
CA ASN A 275 16.02 26.03 -1.74
C ASN A 275 15.93 26.08 -3.28
N LYS A 276 15.48 27.22 -3.85
CA LYS A 276 15.40 27.40 -5.30
C LYS A 276 16.76 27.22 -5.99
N GLY A 277 17.82 27.76 -5.41
CA GLY A 277 19.18 27.61 -5.95
C GLY A 277 19.67 26.17 -5.84
N ARG A 278 19.39 25.51 -4.72
CA ARG A 278 19.75 24.11 -4.51
C ARG A 278 19.05 23.18 -5.49
N ILE A 279 17.76 23.40 -5.77
CA ILE A 279 17.01 22.63 -6.79
C ILE A 279 17.57 22.87 -8.18
N ALA A 280 17.90 24.12 -8.53
CA ALA A 280 18.43 24.46 -9.85
C ALA A 280 19.78 23.76 -10.15
N ASP A 281 20.56 23.46 -9.12
CA ASP A 281 21.87 22.82 -9.23
C ASP A 281 21.94 21.48 -8.43
N VAL A 282 20.85 20.77 -8.38
CA VAL A 282 20.70 19.57 -7.53
C VAL A 282 21.72 18.47 -7.83
N ARG A 283 22.19 18.37 -9.08
CA ARG A 283 23.20 17.39 -9.46
C ARG A 283 24.54 17.67 -8.79
N ASN A 284 25.09 18.88 -8.97
CA ASN A 284 26.36 19.26 -8.35
C ASN A 284 26.28 19.29 -6.83
N LEU A 285 25.14 19.71 -6.29
CA LEU A 285 24.86 19.66 -4.86
C LEU A 285 24.98 18.22 -4.33
N ASN A 286 24.30 17.27 -4.97
CA ASN A 286 24.31 15.86 -4.57
C ASN A 286 25.68 15.22 -4.75
N ASP A 287 26.39 15.52 -5.83
CA ASP A 287 27.77 15.04 -6.08
C ASP A 287 28.73 15.52 -4.98
N THR A 288 28.60 16.79 -4.56
CA THR A 288 29.41 17.36 -3.46
C THR A 288 29.10 16.67 -2.12
N ILE A 289 27.84 16.43 -1.82
CA ILE A 289 27.41 15.69 -0.61
C ILE A 289 27.95 14.26 -0.65
N ASN A 290 27.82 13.58 -1.79
CA ASN A 290 28.26 12.20 -1.96
C ASN A 290 29.78 12.06 -1.79
N ALA A 291 30.55 13.02 -2.30
CA ALA A 291 32.00 13.05 -2.09
C ALA A 291 32.37 13.14 -0.59
N CYS A 292 31.56 13.82 0.22
CA CYS A 292 31.77 13.89 1.66
C CYS A 292 31.32 12.60 2.37
N THR A 293 30.13 12.10 2.07
CA THR A 293 29.56 10.92 2.77
C THR A 293 30.38 9.66 2.51
N ARG A 294 30.95 9.47 1.33
CA ARG A 294 31.86 8.37 0.99
C ARG A 294 33.11 8.29 1.88
N THR A 295 33.50 9.36 2.54
CA THR A 295 34.63 9.40 3.46
C THR A 295 34.30 8.92 4.88
N LYS A 296 33.05 8.61 5.18
CA LYS A 296 32.53 8.29 6.49
C LYS A 296 31.72 7.00 6.46
N THR A 297 31.63 6.33 7.61
CA THR A 297 30.72 5.19 7.77
C THR A 297 29.27 5.68 7.90
N THR A 298 28.33 4.80 7.65
CA THR A 298 26.90 5.08 7.86
C THR A 298 26.62 5.52 9.28
N ALA A 299 27.24 4.86 10.28
CA ALA A 299 27.09 5.22 11.70
C ALA A 299 27.61 6.63 12.01
N GLU A 300 28.81 7.00 11.50
CA GLU A 300 29.36 8.35 11.64
C GLU A 300 28.47 9.41 11.03
N MET A 301 27.93 9.15 9.82
CA MET A 301 27.00 10.08 9.16
C MET A 301 25.72 10.28 9.95
N ILE A 302 25.12 9.20 10.45
CA ILE A 302 23.92 9.24 11.29
C ILE A 302 24.17 10.09 12.54
N GLU A 303 25.30 9.84 13.24
CA GLU A 303 25.64 10.59 14.45
C GLU A 303 25.85 12.07 14.17
N MET A 304 26.53 12.41 13.08
CA MET A 304 26.77 13.80 12.66
C MET A 304 25.45 14.53 12.36
N CYS A 305 24.57 13.93 11.55
CA CYS A 305 23.27 14.51 11.22
C CYS A 305 22.38 14.66 12.46
N ASN A 306 22.37 13.67 13.35
CA ASN A 306 21.60 13.74 14.60
C ASN A 306 22.11 14.84 15.55
N LYS A 307 23.41 15.07 15.60
CA LYS A 307 23.97 16.18 16.41
C LYS A 307 23.55 17.54 15.86
N ALA A 308 23.52 17.70 14.53
CA ALA A 308 23.07 18.93 13.89
C ALA A 308 21.59 19.20 14.17
N THR A 309 20.72 18.19 14.08
CA THR A 309 19.28 18.30 14.35
C THR A 309 18.96 18.45 15.84
N ARG A 310 19.68 17.80 16.74
CA ARG A 310 19.49 17.93 18.21
C ARG A 310 19.79 19.34 18.74
N SER A 311 20.67 20.07 18.11
CA SER A 311 20.89 21.49 18.46
C SER A 311 19.67 22.37 18.14
N GLU A 312 18.79 21.92 17.25
CA GLU A 312 17.54 22.59 16.87
C GLU A 312 16.29 22.07 17.62
N GLU A 313 16.27 20.79 18.05
CA GLU A 313 15.15 20.20 18.80
C GLU A 313 14.87 20.87 20.15
N ARG A 314 15.78 21.68 20.68
CA ARG A 314 15.51 22.48 21.88
C ARG A 314 14.48 23.61 21.65
N ARG A 315 14.03 23.84 20.41
CA ARG A 315 13.13 24.97 20.10
C ARG A 315 11.83 24.61 19.35
N VAL A 316 11.69 23.42 18.72
CA VAL A 316 10.43 23.01 18.04
C VAL A 316 10.31 21.50 18.05
N GLY A 317 9.10 20.98 18.27
CA GLY A 317 8.78 19.57 18.50
C GLY A 317 9.31 18.59 17.45
N LYS A 318 9.43 17.36 17.93
CA LYS A 318 9.99 16.18 17.27
C LYS A 318 9.51 15.98 15.83
N GLU A 319 10.44 15.93 14.89
CA GLU A 319 10.25 15.19 13.65
C GLU A 319 11.52 14.42 13.27
N CYS A 320 11.32 13.13 13.12
CA CYS A 320 12.32 12.10 13.02
C CYS A 320 12.91 11.99 11.62
N GLY A 321 14.24 11.99 11.47
CA GLY A 321 14.89 11.50 10.26
C GLY A 321 14.76 9.97 10.21
N LEU A 322 14.07 9.44 9.20
CA LEU A 322 13.95 8.01 8.95
C LEU A 322 15.28 7.46 8.43
N LEU A 323 15.88 6.57 9.21
CA LEU A 323 17.07 5.82 8.83
C LEU A 323 16.65 4.42 8.40
N CYS A 324 16.75 4.11 7.10
CA CYS A 324 16.73 2.72 6.63
C CYS A 324 18.11 2.09 6.80
N ARG A 325 18.18 0.99 7.56
CA ARG A 325 19.27 0.01 7.46
C ARG A 325 18.86 -1.01 6.41
N SER A 326 19.71 -1.23 5.41
CA SER A 326 19.70 -2.43 4.57
C SER A 326 20.39 -3.57 5.33
#